data_0f9ede9a1db9015840404e646fe2b452
#
_entry.id   0f9ede9a1db9015840404e646fe2b452
#
_cell.length_a   1.000
_cell.length_b   1.000
_cell.length_c   1.000
_cell.angle_alpha   90.00
_cell.angle_beta   90.00
_cell.angle_gamma   90.00
#
_symmetry.space_group_name_H-M   'P 1'
#
loop_
_entity.id
_entity.type
_entity.pdbx_description
1 polymer ?
#
loop_
_entity_poly.entity_id
_entity_poly.type
_entity_poly.pdbx_seq_one_letter_code
_entity_poly.pdbx_strand_id
1 'polypeptide(L)' 'MGNEFATKVMALKVEHSDLDATIIALSSSNPLDQLQIKRLKKRKLAIKDLITRMESKIIPDIDS' A
#
# COMPACT_ATOMS: atom_id res chain seq x y z
N MET A 1 4.05 -3.16 -24.18
CA MET A 1 3.77 -2.00 -24.24
C MET A 1 2.77 -1.66 -23.30
N GLY A 2 1.93 -1.32 -23.03
CA GLY A 2 1.01 -0.85 -22.14
C GLY A 2 1.02 -1.45 -20.79
N ASN A 3 2.05 -2.16 -20.46
CA ASN A 3 2.06 -2.80 -19.20
C ASN A 3 2.75 -2.04 -18.13
N GLU A 4 3.25 -0.86 -18.44
CA GLU A 4 3.92 -0.08 -17.43
C GLU A 4 2.98 0.28 -16.30
N PHE A 5 1.73 0.57 -16.65
CA PHE A 5 0.76 0.95 -15.64
C PHE A 5 0.46 -0.25 -14.73
N ALA A 6 0.25 -1.40 -15.31
CA ALA A 6 -0.02 -2.61 -14.56
C ALA A 6 1.18 -2.99 -13.69
N THR A 7 2.38 -2.82 -14.23
CA THR A 7 3.60 -3.10 -13.47
C THR A 7 3.70 -2.18 -12.26
N LYS A 8 3.34 -0.92 -12.45
CA LYS A 8 3.41 0.03 -11.36
C LYS A 8 2.40 -0.32 -10.28
N VAL A 9 1.20 -0.68 -10.66
CA VAL A 9 0.19 -1.08 -9.69
C VAL A 9 0.66 -2.31 -8.93
N MET A 10 1.25 -3.28 -9.63
CA MET A 10 1.74 -4.46 -8.98
C MET A 10 2.84 -4.14 -7.99
N ALA A 11 3.75 -3.25 -8.37
CA ALA A 11 4.83 -2.84 -7.48
C ALA A 11 4.28 -2.19 -6.22
N LEU A 12 3.24 -1.37 -6.36
CA LEU A 12 2.62 -0.74 -5.22
C LEU A 12 1.93 -1.77 -4.32
N LYS A 13 1.33 -2.78 -4.92
CA LYS A 13 0.69 -3.84 -4.13
C LYS A 13 1.71 -4.62 -3.33
N VAL A 14 2.85 -4.89 -3.92
CA VAL A 14 3.92 -5.59 -3.21
C VAL A 14 4.42 -4.73 -2.06
N GLU A 15 4.62 -3.45 -2.32
CA GLU A 15 5.09 -2.56 -1.27
C GLU A 15 4.06 -2.46 -0.14
N HIS A 16 2.79 -2.41 -0.47
CA HIS A 16 1.73 -2.38 0.53
C HIS A 16 1.78 -3.63 1.40
N SER A 17 1.95 -4.78 0.76
CA SER A 17 2.03 -6.03 1.48
C SER A 17 3.25 -6.08 2.38
N ASP A 18 4.40 -5.60 1.89
CA ASP A 18 5.62 -5.56 2.67
C ASP A 18 5.47 -4.64 3.88
N LEU A 19 4.83 -3.50 3.70
CA LEU A 19 4.61 -2.59 4.81
C LEU A 19 3.71 -3.21 5.86
N ASP A 20 2.67 -3.90 5.41
CA ASP A 20 1.77 -4.53 6.34
C ASP A 20 2.50 -5.58 7.17
N ALA A 21 3.32 -6.40 6.54
CA ALA A 21 4.10 -7.42 7.23
C ALA A 21 5.08 -6.76 8.21
N THR A 22 5.71 -5.67 7.80
CA THR A 22 6.64 -4.96 8.65
C THR A 22 5.94 -4.38 9.88
N ILE A 23 4.76 -3.83 9.69
CA ILE A 23 4.00 -3.27 10.80
C ILE A 23 3.65 -4.37 11.79
N ILE A 24 3.21 -5.51 11.30
CA ILE A 24 2.85 -6.62 12.15
C ILE A 24 4.07 -7.10 12.93
N ALA A 25 5.20 -7.27 12.25
CA ALA A 25 6.41 -7.73 12.88
C ALA A 25 6.88 -6.74 13.95
N LEU A 26 6.84 -5.45 13.62
CA LEU A 26 7.29 -4.44 14.55
C LEU A 26 6.37 -4.34 15.75
N SER A 27 5.08 -4.46 15.54
CA SER A 27 4.11 -4.41 16.63
C SER A 27 4.32 -5.56 17.61
N SER A 28 4.74 -6.71 17.09
CA SER A 28 4.98 -7.85 17.96
C SER A 28 6.31 -7.76 18.66
N SER A 29 7.36 -7.35 17.95
CA SER A 29 8.70 -7.40 18.52
C SER A 29 9.07 -6.13 19.25
N ASN A 30 8.50 -4.99 18.90
CA ASN A 30 8.88 -3.75 19.52
C ASN A 30 7.65 -2.84 19.64
N PRO A 31 6.68 -3.22 20.45
CA PRO A 31 5.43 -2.46 20.53
C PRO A 31 5.60 -1.06 21.09
N LEU A 32 6.74 -0.76 21.71
CA LEU A 32 6.95 0.57 22.23
C LEU A 32 7.41 1.55 21.17
N ASP A 33 7.75 1.08 19.99
CA ASP A 33 8.21 1.97 18.93
C ASP A 33 6.99 2.50 18.18
N GLN A 34 6.15 3.22 18.87
CA GLN A 34 4.91 3.72 18.30
C GLN A 34 5.14 4.74 17.19
N LEU A 35 6.20 5.49 17.28
CA LEU A 35 6.47 6.49 16.26
C LEU A 35 6.75 5.82 14.91
N GLN A 36 7.56 4.79 14.92
CA GLN A 36 7.88 4.09 13.69
C GLN A 36 6.66 3.36 13.14
N ILE A 37 5.90 2.73 14.02
CA ILE A 37 4.68 2.04 13.61
C ILE A 37 3.71 3.03 12.97
N LYS A 38 3.58 4.21 13.55
CA LYS A 38 2.69 5.21 13.04
C LYS A 38 3.12 5.67 11.64
N ARG A 39 4.42 5.85 11.45
CA ARG A 39 4.94 6.26 10.16
C ARG A 39 4.68 5.22 9.10
N LEU A 40 4.89 3.96 9.45
CA LEU A 40 4.66 2.87 8.52
C LEU A 40 3.19 2.75 8.15
N LYS A 41 2.31 2.92 9.12
CA LYS A 41 0.88 2.88 8.86
C LYS A 41 0.46 4.01 7.93
N LYS A 42 1.03 5.19 8.12
CA LYS A 42 0.72 6.31 7.28
C LYS A 42 1.15 6.04 5.84
N ARG A 43 2.35 5.47 5.68
CA ARG A 43 2.83 5.15 4.34
C ARG A 43 1.97 4.08 3.69
N LYS A 44 1.56 3.08 4.47
CA LYS A 44 0.72 2.02 3.96
C LYS A 44 -0.60 2.59 3.44
N LEU A 45 -1.19 3.51 4.18
CA LEU A 45 -2.43 4.13 3.75
C LEU A 45 -2.24 4.95 2.48
N ALA A 46 -1.12 5.65 2.37
CA ALA A 46 -0.84 6.44 1.18
C ALA A 46 -0.71 5.53 -0.04
N ILE A 47 -0.02 4.40 0.12
CA ILE A 47 0.16 3.47 -0.98
C ILE A 47 -1.16 2.83 -1.37
N LYS A 48 -1.96 2.48 -0.40
CA LYS A 48 -3.26 1.91 -0.67
C LYS A 48 -4.13 2.90 -1.45
N ASP A 49 -4.07 4.16 -1.09
CA ASP A 49 -4.81 5.17 -1.79
C ASP A 49 -4.35 5.29 -3.24
N LEU A 50 -3.04 5.21 -3.47
CA LEU A 50 -2.51 5.24 -4.83
C LEU A 50 -3.00 4.04 -5.64
N ILE A 51 -2.97 2.87 -5.04
CA ILE A 51 -3.43 1.67 -5.72
C ILE A 51 -4.89 1.83 -6.12
N THR A 52 -5.70 2.30 -5.19
CA THR A 52 -7.12 2.47 -5.45
C THR A 52 -7.35 3.45 -6.59
N ARG A 53 -6.62 4.55 -6.59
CA ARG A 53 -6.77 5.54 -7.64
C ARG A 53 -6.35 5.01 -9.00
N MET A 54 -5.26 4.27 -9.01
CA MET A 54 -4.75 3.74 -10.26
C MET A 54 -5.67 2.66 -10.81
N GLU A 55 -6.17 1.81 -9.94
CA GLU A 55 -7.08 0.77 -10.38
C GLU A 55 -8.41 1.34 -10.86
N SER A 56 -8.80 2.44 -10.27
CA SER A 56 -10.01 3.10 -10.67
C SER A 56 -9.92 3.61 -12.11
N LYS A 57 -8.73 3.90 -12.56
CA LYS A 57 -8.55 4.35 -13.94
C LYS A 57 -8.57 3.19 -14.91
N ILE A 58 -8.18 2.02 -14.44
CA ILE A 58 -8.18 0.88 -15.32
C ILE A 58 -9.59 0.37 -15.49
N ILE A 59 -10.37 0.33 -14.42
CA ILE A 59 -11.70 -0.19 -14.47
C ILE A 59 -12.68 0.94 -14.41
N PRO A 60 -13.51 1.13 -15.39
CA PRO A 60 -14.46 2.23 -15.37
C PRO A 60 -15.35 2.11 -14.16
N ASP A 61 -15.58 3.24 -13.59
CA ASP A 61 -16.34 3.24 -12.41
C ASP A 61 -17.75 2.96 -12.71
N ILE A 62 -18.26 1.85 -12.40
CA ILE A 62 -19.52 1.59 -12.71
C ILE A 62 -20.45 1.88 -11.69
N ASP A 63 -20.09 1.87 -10.52
CA ASP A 63 -21.01 2.10 -9.57
C ASP A 63 -21.13 3.38 -9.12
N SER A 64 -20.53 4.17 -9.52
CA SER A 64 -20.65 5.53 -9.18
C SER A 64 -21.90 5.96 -8.66
#